data_c6c0930d396bf83c464425f6322d64ca
#
_entry.id   c6c0930d396bf83c464425f6322d64ca
#
_cell.length_a   1.000
_cell.length_b   1.000
_cell.length_c   1.000
_cell.angle_alpha   90.00
_cell.angle_beta   90.00
_cell.angle_gamma   90.00
#
_symmetry.space_group_name_H-M   'P 1'
#
loop_
_entity.id
_entity.type
_entity.pdbx_description
1 polymer ?
#
loop_
_entity_poly.entity_id
_entity_poly.type
_entity_poly.pdbx_seq_one_letter_code
_entity_poly.pdbx_strand_id
1 'polypeptide(L)'
;IAKIEAKAGKDGSWQDVTGSGSISITGNQTVYVRVTDGEGKVYEQNRSIKCYDTEKPTLSASLTDGVLTIQGNDTVSGIATVTVNGTTYTDLKDGMLRVQLTQKDFTTKQIEITVTDGAGNTSEKYVLQNPYYEWAKKQAEKQKTSSDSNGAMATTTSADATGTEKTTTSPLPQDAQASEPTDAKGTVDDRTVTGIEEQLNKEG
;
A
#
# COMPACT_ATOMS: atom_id res chain seq x y z
N ILE A 1 41.88 13.22 16.07
CA ILE A 1 41.01 14.16 15.34
C ILE A 1 40.92 15.43 16.19
N ALA A 2 41.26 16.56 15.61
CA ALA A 2 41.17 17.86 16.27
C ALA A 2 39.83 18.55 15.98
N LYS A 3 39.29 18.39 14.75
CA LYS A 3 38.05 19.05 14.35
C LYS A 3 37.35 18.28 13.24
N ILE A 4 36.02 18.23 13.29
CA ILE A 4 35.15 17.76 12.21
C ILE A 4 34.21 18.90 11.80
N GLU A 5 34.21 19.24 10.53
CA GLU A 5 33.31 20.25 10.00
C GLU A 5 32.51 19.66 8.83
N ALA A 6 31.27 20.10 8.70
CA ALA A 6 30.40 19.69 7.61
C ALA A 6 29.70 20.91 7.01
N LYS A 7 29.35 20.83 5.72
CA LYS A 7 28.49 21.80 5.04
C LYS A 7 27.53 21.12 4.09
N ALA A 8 26.36 21.71 3.94
CA ALA A 8 25.33 21.30 3.03
C ALA A 8 25.34 22.18 1.77
N GLY A 9 25.51 21.54 0.60
CA GLY A 9 25.69 22.23 -0.68
C GLY A 9 27.08 22.79 -0.91
N LYS A 10 27.41 23.04 -2.19
CA LYS A 10 28.72 23.57 -2.58
C LYS A 10 28.99 24.91 -1.95
N ASP A 11 27.99 25.80 -1.89
CA ASP A 11 28.06 27.16 -1.41
C ASP A 11 27.67 27.30 0.07
N GLY A 12 27.43 26.18 0.77
CA GLY A 12 27.09 26.15 2.18
C GLY A 12 28.29 26.54 3.07
N SER A 13 28.00 27.13 4.23
CA SER A 13 29.01 27.45 5.24
C SER A 13 29.42 26.23 6.03
N TRP A 14 30.71 26.08 6.33
CA TRP A 14 31.25 25.05 7.19
C TRP A 14 30.75 25.24 8.63
N GLN A 15 30.20 24.18 9.20
CA GLN A 15 29.73 24.10 10.59
C GLN A 15 30.60 23.14 11.36
N ASP A 16 30.98 23.48 12.58
CA ASP A 16 31.67 22.58 13.47
C ASP A 16 30.70 21.53 14.01
N VAL A 17 30.93 20.29 13.66
CA VAL A 17 30.12 19.11 14.06
C VAL A 17 30.94 18.13 14.91
N THR A 18 32.07 18.56 15.45
CA THR A 18 32.97 17.68 16.25
C THR A 18 32.24 17.03 17.40
N GLY A 19 31.36 17.76 18.09
CA GLY A 19 30.59 17.25 19.22
C GLY A 19 29.27 16.56 18.84
N SER A 20 28.59 17.06 17.80
CA SER A 20 27.28 16.53 17.37
C SER A 20 27.36 15.34 16.41
N GLY A 21 28.42 15.27 15.61
CA GLY A 21 28.57 14.28 14.57
C GLY A 21 27.53 14.37 13.43
N SER A 22 26.72 15.46 13.39
CA SER A 22 25.57 15.56 12.49
C SER A 22 25.38 16.95 11.92
N ILE A 23 24.79 17.04 10.73
CA ILE A 23 24.35 18.27 10.08
C ILE A 23 22.93 18.09 9.54
N SER A 24 22.10 19.12 9.69
CA SER A 24 20.76 19.15 9.11
C SER A 24 20.80 19.55 7.64
N ILE A 25 20.00 18.88 6.82
CA ILE A 25 19.78 19.21 5.41
C ILE A 25 18.30 19.48 5.15
N THR A 26 18.00 20.28 4.14
CA THR A 26 16.63 20.72 3.78
C THR A 26 16.22 20.27 2.38
N GLY A 27 17.01 19.38 1.75
CA GLY A 27 16.71 18.89 0.41
C GLY A 27 17.81 17.97 -0.12
N ASN A 28 17.60 17.43 -1.32
CA ASN A 28 18.60 16.66 -2.05
C ASN A 28 19.78 17.56 -2.43
N GLN A 29 20.95 17.25 -1.91
CA GLN A 29 22.16 18.05 -2.10
C GLN A 29 23.41 17.24 -1.77
N THR A 30 24.57 17.78 -2.12
CA THR A 30 25.85 17.16 -1.73
C THR A 30 26.26 17.70 -0.35
N VAL A 31 26.52 16.79 0.58
CA VAL A 31 27.13 17.10 1.88
C VAL A 31 28.63 16.94 1.77
N TYR A 32 29.37 17.92 2.25
CA TYR A 32 30.82 17.91 2.33
C TYR A 32 31.22 17.81 3.80
N VAL A 33 32.21 16.99 4.07
CA VAL A 33 32.79 16.79 5.41
C VAL A 33 34.30 16.97 5.31
N ARG A 34 34.88 17.70 6.26
CA ARG A 34 36.31 17.76 6.43
C ARG A 34 36.72 17.43 7.86
N VAL A 35 37.78 16.68 7.98
CA VAL A 35 38.36 16.28 9.25
C VAL A 35 39.77 16.84 9.33
N THR A 36 40.06 17.57 10.43
CA THR A 36 41.40 18.06 10.75
C THR A 36 41.99 17.16 11.82
N ASP A 37 43.20 16.65 11.59
CA ASP A 37 43.91 15.84 12.58
C ASP A 37 44.68 16.71 13.61
N GLY A 38 45.38 16.08 14.54
CA GLY A 38 46.13 16.78 15.59
C GLY A 38 47.34 17.54 15.08
N GLU A 39 47.77 17.30 13.86
CA GLU A 39 48.92 17.96 13.19
C GLU A 39 48.43 19.09 12.24
N GLY A 40 47.11 19.33 12.18
CA GLY A 40 46.51 20.35 11.33
C GLY A 40 46.25 19.94 9.88
N LYS A 41 46.48 18.68 9.51
CA LYS A 41 46.24 18.20 8.17
C LYS A 41 44.73 17.96 7.96
N VAL A 42 44.21 18.42 6.81
CA VAL A 42 42.78 18.35 6.47
C VAL A 42 42.54 17.25 5.44
N TYR A 43 41.50 16.46 5.71
CA TYR A 43 40.98 15.43 4.82
C TYR A 43 39.52 15.77 4.48
N GLU A 44 39.21 15.84 3.20
CA GLU A 44 37.86 16.18 2.72
C GLU A 44 37.19 15.01 1.99
N GLN A 45 35.88 14.82 2.25
CA GLN A 45 35.02 13.89 1.57
C GLN A 45 33.67 14.54 1.28
N ASN A 46 32.95 14.01 0.33
CA ASN A 46 31.58 14.44 0.05
C ASN A 46 30.70 13.29 -0.34
N ARG A 47 29.38 13.47 -0.14
CA ARG A 47 28.37 12.51 -0.55
C ARG A 47 27.13 13.24 -1.04
N SER A 48 26.63 12.82 -2.20
CA SER A 48 25.33 13.27 -2.71
C SER A 48 24.21 12.55 -1.97
N ILE A 49 23.32 13.33 -1.39
CA ILE A 49 22.07 12.88 -0.77
C ILE A 49 20.96 13.03 -1.82
N LYS A 50 20.28 11.93 -2.14
CA LYS A 50 19.22 11.88 -3.15
C LYS A 50 17.89 11.31 -2.61
N CYS A 51 17.85 11.01 -1.32
CA CYS A 51 16.69 10.39 -0.66
C CYS A 51 15.86 11.37 0.17
N TYR A 52 16.13 12.70 0.07
CA TYR A 52 15.30 13.71 0.69
C TYR A 52 14.04 13.89 -0.17
N ASP A 53 12.91 13.59 0.42
CA ASP A 53 11.63 13.59 -0.23
C ASP A 53 10.57 14.16 0.70
N THR A 54 9.77 15.08 0.20
CA THR A 54 8.66 15.73 0.92
C THR A 54 7.34 15.59 0.16
N GLU A 55 7.37 14.93 -0.99
CA GLU A 55 6.19 14.74 -1.80
C GLU A 55 5.41 13.51 -1.33
N LYS A 56 4.09 13.61 -1.33
CA LYS A 56 3.25 12.49 -0.98
C LYS A 56 3.15 11.52 -2.15
N PRO A 57 3.21 10.21 -1.89
CA PRO A 57 2.96 9.22 -2.92
C PRO A 57 1.51 9.28 -3.39
N THR A 58 1.29 8.85 -4.61
CA THR A 58 -0.04 8.64 -5.19
C THR A 58 -0.41 7.16 -5.17
N LEU A 59 -1.71 6.84 -5.28
CA LEU A 59 -2.15 5.46 -5.39
C LEU A 59 -3.36 5.32 -6.31
N SER A 60 -3.50 4.12 -6.87
CA SER A 60 -4.72 3.63 -7.48
C SER A 60 -5.10 2.29 -6.89
N ALA A 61 -6.38 1.96 -6.85
CA ALA A 61 -6.85 0.68 -6.35
C ALA A 61 -8.03 0.17 -7.16
N SER A 62 -8.11 -1.15 -7.33
CA SER A 62 -9.23 -1.85 -7.95
C SER A 62 -9.57 -3.11 -7.18
N LEU A 63 -10.84 -3.52 -7.23
CA LEU A 63 -11.33 -4.73 -6.61
C LEU A 63 -12.04 -5.57 -7.66
N THR A 64 -11.46 -6.72 -8.01
CA THR A 64 -11.99 -7.64 -9.03
C THR A 64 -11.91 -9.06 -8.49
N ASP A 65 -12.99 -9.82 -8.58
CA ASP A 65 -13.09 -11.23 -8.13
C ASP A 65 -12.61 -11.44 -6.69
N GLY A 66 -12.91 -10.48 -5.81
CA GLY A 66 -12.48 -10.53 -4.42
C GLY A 66 -11.00 -10.21 -4.19
N VAL A 67 -10.22 -9.92 -5.23
CA VAL A 67 -8.84 -9.50 -5.13
C VAL A 67 -8.75 -7.97 -5.17
N LEU A 68 -8.31 -7.38 -4.07
CA LEU A 68 -7.94 -5.98 -4.00
C LEU A 68 -6.52 -5.81 -4.54
N THR A 69 -6.38 -5.04 -5.62
CA THR A 69 -5.09 -4.68 -6.21
C THR A 69 -4.85 -3.20 -5.98
N ILE A 70 -3.73 -2.85 -5.38
CA ILE A 70 -3.33 -1.49 -5.05
C ILE A 70 -1.98 -1.24 -5.72
N GLN A 71 -1.86 -0.14 -6.45
CA GLN A 71 -0.60 0.34 -7.00
C GLN A 71 -0.29 1.70 -6.39
N GLY A 72 0.77 1.76 -5.60
CA GLY A 72 1.38 3.00 -5.15
C GLY A 72 2.43 3.48 -6.15
N ASN A 73 2.60 4.80 -6.25
CA ASN A 73 3.62 5.41 -7.09
C ASN A 73 4.26 6.59 -6.37
N ASP A 74 5.57 6.54 -6.28
CA ASP A 74 6.46 7.59 -5.84
C ASP A 74 7.78 7.49 -6.61
N THR A 75 8.28 8.62 -7.12
CA THR A 75 9.46 8.64 -8.02
C THR A 75 10.78 8.94 -7.32
N VAL A 76 10.74 9.37 -6.05
CA VAL A 76 11.92 9.81 -5.30
C VAL A 76 12.37 8.76 -4.31
N SER A 77 11.51 8.38 -3.37
CA SER A 77 11.83 7.43 -2.30
C SER A 77 11.17 6.06 -2.47
N GLY A 78 10.26 5.94 -3.45
CA GLY A 78 9.52 4.71 -3.71
C GLY A 78 8.49 4.40 -2.63
N ILE A 79 7.71 3.33 -2.81
CA ILE A 79 6.68 2.94 -1.84
C ILE A 79 7.27 1.97 -0.81
N ALA A 80 7.15 2.32 0.47
CA ALA A 80 7.58 1.49 1.59
C ALA A 80 6.46 0.61 2.14
N THR A 81 5.23 1.16 2.29
CA THR A 81 4.11 0.43 2.89
C THR A 81 2.78 0.78 2.23
N VAL A 82 1.84 -0.18 2.30
CA VAL A 82 0.44 0.01 1.98
C VAL A 82 -0.39 -0.34 3.21
N THR A 83 -1.32 0.53 3.60
CA THR A 83 -2.23 0.28 4.72
C THR A 83 -3.66 0.14 4.19
N VAL A 84 -4.32 -0.96 4.52
CA VAL A 84 -5.71 -1.28 4.14
C VAL A 84 -6.53 -1.50 5.41
N ASN A 85 -7.54 -0.69 5.64
CA ASN A 85 -8.39 -0.75 6.84
C ASN A 85 -7.59 -0.86 8.16
N GLY A 86 -6.48 -0.12 8.25
CA GLY A 86 -5.60 -0.12 9.42
C GLY A 86 -4.57 -1.26 9.47
N THR A 87 -4.61 -2.22 8.56
CA THR A 87 -3.59 -3.28 8.43
C THR A 87 -2.49 -2.83 7.48
N THR A 88 -1.24 -2.81 7.94
CA THR A 88 -0.08 -2.38 7.14
C THR A 88 0.66 -3.57 6.53
N TYR A 89 1.00 -3.43 5.26
CA TYR A 89 1.73 -4.40 4.44
C TYR A 89 3.05 -3.79 3.98
N THR A 90 4.12 -4.57 4.07
CA THR A 90 5.49 -4.18 3.67
C THR A 90 6.05 -5.04 2.54
N ASP A 91 5.45 -6.20 2.28
CA ASP A 91 5.85 -7.09 1.19
C ASP A 91 5.15 -6.64 -0.10
N LEU A 92 5.77 -5.68 -0.78
CA LEU A 92 5.27 -5.06 -2.00
C LEU A 92 6.15 -5.45 -3.17
N LYS A 93 5.53 -5.70 -4.31
CA LYS A 93 6.25 -5.90 -5.57
C LYS A 93 6.10 -4.66 -6.44
N ASP A 94 7.21 -3.92 -6.63
CA ASP A 94 7.23 -2.68 -7.44
C ASP A 94 6.16 -1.66 -7.00
N GLY A 95 5.97 -1.50 -5.68
CA GLY A 95 4.94 -0.63 -5.10
C GLY A 95 3.52 -1.18 -5.20
N MET A 96 3.35 -2.42 -5.67
CA MET A 96 2.07 -3.08 -5.81
C MET A 96 1.78 -4.04 -4.65
N LEU A 97 0.55 -3.98 -4.13
CA LEU A 97 -0.02 -4.95 -3.20
C LEU A 97 -1.24 -5.65 -3.83
N ARG A 98 -1.33 -6.96 -3.67
CA ARG A 98 -2.53 -7.73 -4.00
C ARG A 98 -3.01 -8.48 -2.77
N VAL A 99 -4.25 -8.27 -2.37
CA VAL A 99 -4.86 -8.88 -1.18
C VAL A 99 -6.15 -9.59 -1.57
N GLN A 100 -6.25 -10.88 -1.26
CA GLN A 100 -7.51 -11.60 -1.36
C GLN A 100 -8.39 -11.20 -0.17
N LEU A 101 -9.56 -10.63 -0.43
CA LEU A 101 -10.55 -10.34 0.60
C LEU A 101 -11.15 -11.64 1.13
N THR A 102 -11.38 -11.67 2.42
CA THR A 102 -12.00 -12.79 3.14
C THR A 102 -13.36 -12.38 3.70
N GLN A 103 -14.15 -13.32 4.21
CA GLN A 103 -15.48 -13.02 4.76
C GLN A 103 -15.48 -11.97 5.87
N LYS A 104 -14.41 -11.87 6.66
CA LYS A 104 -14.28 -10.82 7.69
C LYS A 104 -14.18 -9.43 7.07
N ASP A 105 -13.62 -9.32 5.88
CA ASP A 105 -13.45 -8.04 5.17
C ASP A 105 -14.77 -7.56 4.56
N PHE A 106 -15.75 -8.46 4.38
CA PHE A 106 -17.08 -8.14 3.87
C PHE A 106 -17.97 -7.41 4.88
N THR A 107 -17.56 -7.32 6.14
CA THR A 107 -18.28 -6.59 7.18
C THR A 107 -18.12 -5.08 7.10
N THR A 108 -17.15 -4.58 6.33
CA THR A 108 -16.90 -3.15 6.15
C THR A 108 -17.51 -2.65 4.85
N LYS A 109 -18.28 -1.57 4.92
CA LYS A 109 -18.92 -0.95 3.75
C LYS A 109 -17.91 -0.31 2.80
N GLN A 110 -16.82 0.18 3.34
CA GLN A 110 -15.77 0.88 2.60
C GLN A 110 -14.41 0.28 2.96
N ILE A 111 -13.52 0.28 1.99
CA ILE A 111 -12.13 -0.10 2.14
C ILE A 111 -11.32 1.17 2.09
N GLU A 112 -10.66 1.52 3.19
CA GLU A 112 -9.79 2.68 3.29
C GLU A 112 -8.34 2.27 3.01
N ILE A 113 -7.67 3.01 2.13
CA ILE A 113 -6.32 2.69 1.67
C ILE A 113 -5.45 3.94 1.76
N THR A 114 -4.24 3.78 2.29
CA THR A 114 -3.17 4.76 2.20
C THR A 114 -1.87 4.06 1.82
N VAL A 115 -0.97 4.79 1.18
CA VAL A 115 0.41 4.33 0.92
C VAL A 115 1.38 5.29 1.57
N THR A 116 2.51 4.75 2.06
CA THR A 116 3.60 5.53 2.64
C THR A 116 4.87 5.24 1.87
N ASP A 117 5.61 6.28 1.51
CA ASP A 117 6.87 6.19 0.79
C ASP A 117 8.07 5.87 1.70
N GLY A 118 9.25 5.73 1.12
CA GLY A 118 10.49 5.46 1.85
C GLY A 118 10.98 6.63 2.71
N ALA A 119 10.47 7.85 2.49
CA ALA A 119 10.78 9.03 3.29
C ALA A 119 9.78 9.24 4.45
N GLY A 120 8.68 8.49 4.47
CA GLY A 120 7.64 8.58 5.50
C GLY A 120 6.46 9.49 5.14
N ASN A 121 6.40 10.02 3.91
CA ASN A 121 5.22 10.78 3.49
C ASN A 121 4.09 9.82 3.18
N THR A 122 2.86 10.19 3.54
CA THR A 122 1.67 9.35 3.36
C THR A 122 0.71 10.01 2.37
N SER A 123 0.15 9.20 1.47
CA SER A 123 -0.84 9.64 0.48
C SER A 123 -2.11 10.20 1.12
N GLU A 124 -2.92 10.89 0.33
CA GLU A 124 -4.31 11.10 0.70
C GLU A 124 -5.03 9.74 0.83
N LYS A 125 -6.05 9.71 1.70
CA LYS A 125 -6.85 8.49 1.91
C LYS A 125 -7.67 8.19 0.67
N TYR A 126 -7.49 7.00 0.11
CA TYR A 126 -8.33 6.48 -0.96
C TYR A 126 -9.43 5.60 -0.37
N VAL A 127 -10.66 5.79 -0.80
CA VAL A 127 -11.83 5.05 -0.29
C VAL A 127 -12.49 4.31 -1.44
N LEU A 128 -12.50 2.99 -1.35
CA LEU A 128 -13.17 2.11 -2.30
C LEU A 128 -14.46 1.56 -1.69
N GLN A 129 -15.57 1.54 -2.43
CA GLN A 129 -16.79 0.87 -1.98
C GLN A 129 -16.58 -0.64 -2.01
N ASN A 130 -17.04 -1.33 -0.96
CA ASN A 130 -16.95 -2.78 -0.88
C ASN A 130 -18.24 -3.43 -1.40
N PRO A 131 -18.29 -3.97 -2.62
CA PRO A 131 -19.49 -4.56 -3.19
C PRO A 131 -19.96 -5.82 -2.42
N TYR A 132 -19.05 -6.48 -1.72
CA TYR A 132 -19.36 -7.70 -0.96
C TYR A 132 -20.10 -7.42 0.37
N TYR A 133 -20.08 -6.16 0.84
CA TYR A 133 -20.79 -5.78 2.08
C TYR A 133 -22.30 -6.04 1.99
N GLU A 134 -22.95 -5.58 0.95
CA GLU A 134 -24.39 -5.75 0.77
C GLU A 134 -24.77 -7.23 0.54
N TRP A 135 -23.92 -7.97 -0.17
CA TRP A 135 -24.08 -9.40 -0.34
C TRP A 135 -23.99 -10.14 1.01
N ALA A 136 -22.96 -9.87 1.82
CA ALA A 136 -22.78 -10.49 3.14
C ALA A 136 -23.94 -10.15 4.08
N LYS A 137 -24.40 -8.90 4.07
CA LYS A 137 -25.57 -8.46 4.84
C LYS A 137 -26.84 -9.26 4.48
N LYS A 138 -27.11 -9.42 3.19
CA LYS A 138 -28.25 -10.22 2.71
C LYS A 138 -28.13 -11.69 3.11
N GLN A 139 -26.93 -12.29 3.13
CA GLN A 139 -26.73 -13.66 3.59
C GLN A 139 -26.97 -13.79 5.10
N ALA A 140 -26.50 -12.86 5.91
CA ALA A 140 -26.74 -12.84 7.35
C ALA A 140 -28.25 -12.71 7.70
N GLU A 141 -28.99 -11.88 6.96
CA GLU A 141 -30.43 -11.72 7.12
C GLU A 141 -31.19 -13.00 6.77
N LYS A 142 -30.80 -13.71 5.69
CA LYS A 142 -31.38 -15.00 5.31
C LYS A 142 -31.16 -16.08 6.36
N GLN A 143 -29.98 -16.13 6.98
CA GLN A 143 -29.68 -17.09 8.05
C GLN A 143 -30.53 -16.81 9.30
N LYS A 144 -30.76 -15.53 9.62
CA LYS A 144 -31.56 -15.15 10.78
C LYS A 144 -33.04 -15.54 10.62
N THR A 145 -33.61 -15.37 9.43
CA THR A 145 -35.01 -15.76 9.17
C THR A 145 -35.23 -17.28 9.14
N SER A 146 -34.21 -18.08 8.78
CA SER A 146 -34.33 -19.53 8.81
C SER A 146 -34.15 -20.14 10.21
N SER A 147 -33.49 -19.44 11.15
CA SER A 147 -33.40 -19.91 12.55
C SER A 147 -34.67 -19.61 13.35
N ASP A 148 -35.40 -18.55 13.04
CA ASP A 148 -36.67 -18.20 13.72
C ASP A 148 -37.85 -19.08 13.30
N SER A 149 -37.78 -19.78 12.15
CA SER A 149 -38.82 -20.70 11.69
C SER A 149 -38.68 -22.13 12.24
N ASN A 150 -37.63 -22.45 12.98
CA ASN A 150 -37.40 -23.80 13.54
C ASN A 150 -37.69 -23.89 15.05
N GLY A 151 -38.38 -22.90 15.63
CA GLY A 151 -38.74 -22.80 17.04
C GLY A 151 -40.08 -23.45 17.45
N ALA A 152 -40.69 -24.32 16.64
CA ALA A 152 -41.88 -25.05 17.05
C ALA A 152 -41.94 -26.42 16.34
N MET A 153 -41.26 -27.44 16.88
CA MET A 153 -41.78 -28.83 16.90
C MET A 153 -40.87 -29.77 17.68
N ALA A 154 -41.44 -30.23 18.78
CA ALA A 154 -41.33 -31.57 19.40
C ALA A 154 -40.01 -32.34 19.45
N THR A 155 -39.56 -32.55 20.68
CA THR A 155 -38.73 -33.62 21.19
C THR A 155 -39.06 -34.99 20.62
N THR A 156 -38.10 -35.64 19.96
CA THR A 156 -37.89 -37.07 20.06
C THR A 156 -36.41 -37.39 20.02
N THR A 157 -35.93 -37.96 21.09
CA THR A 157 -34.63 -38.57 21.29
C THR A 157 -34.38 -39.70 20.30
N SER A 158 -33.25 -39.65 19.57
CA SER A 158 -32.51 -40.88 19.24
C SER A 158 -31.04 -40.52 18.98
N ALA A 159 -30.16 -41.14 19.76
CA ALA A 159 -28.74 -41.06 19.59
C ALA A 159 -28.31 -41.97 18.44
N ASP A 160 -27.44 -41.47 17.55
CA ASP A 160 -26.36 -42.28 17.01
C ASP A 160 -25.18 -41.41 16.60
N ALA A 161 -23.99 -41.89 16.95
CA ALA A 161 -22.71 -41.27 16.78
C ALA A 161 -22.13 -41.65 15.41
N THR A 162 -21.72 -40.67 14.62
CA THR A 162 -20.49 -40.76 13.82
C THR A 162 -20.18 -39.39 13.19
N GLY A 163 -19.02 -38.88 13.53
CA GLY A 163 -18.55 -37.57 13.03
C GLY A 163 -18.13 -37.59 11.57
N THR A 164 -18.44 -36.55 10.89
CA THR A 164 -17.65 -36.06 9.74
C THR A 164 -17.97 -34.56 9.56
N GLU A 165 -17.05 -33.74 9.93
CA GLU A 165 -17.09 -32.27 9.61
C GLU A 165 -16.97 -32.13 8.09
N LYS A 166 -18.06 -31.69 7.46
CA LYS A 166 -18.05 -31.26 6.07
C LYS A 166 -17.98 -29.73 6.04
N THR A 167 -16.78 -29.19 5.89
CA THR A 167 -16.56 -27.77 5.60
C THR A 167 -17.20 -27.44 4.25
N THR A 168 -18.35 -26.80 4.28
CA THR A 168 -19.01 -26.27 3.07
C THR A 168 -18.42 -24.91 2.79
N THR A 169 -17.46 -24.84 1.90
CA THR A 169 -17.06 -23.58 1.24
C THR A 169 -18.20 -23.13 0.34
N SER A 170 -18.90 -22.08 0.75
CA SER A 170 -19.92 -21.44 -0.08
C SER A 170 -19.21 -20.67 -1.21
N PRO A 171 -19.58 -20.84 -2.48
CA PRO A 171 -18.92 -20.17 -3.60
C PRO A 171 -19.16 -18.64 -3.52
N LEU A 172 -18.13 -17.85 -3.79
CA LEU A 172 -18.24 -16.42 -4.04
C LEU A 172 -19.23 -16.17 -5.19
N PRO A 173 -20.04 -15.12 -5.11
CA PRO A 173 -20.90 -14.75 -6.23
C PRO A 173 -20.07 -14.32 -7.42
N GLN A 174 -20.19 -15.01 -8.54
CA GLN A 174 -19.50 -14.73 -9.80
C GLN A 174 -20.03 -13.50 -10.55
N ASP A 175 -21.12 -12.88 -10.07
CA ASP A 175 -21.81 -11.79 -10.77
C ASP A 175 -21.73 -10.42 -10.07
N ALA A 176 -20.70 -10.18 -9.23
CA ALA A 176 -20.47 -8.83 -8.76
C ALA A 176 -19.62 -8.06 -9.81
N GLN A 177 -20.23 -7.71 -10.93
CA GLN A 177 -19.68 -6.73 -11.85
C GLN A 177 -19.50 -5.41 -11.08
N ALA A 178 -18.25 -4.98 -10.95
CA ALA A 178 -17.93 -3.69 -10.38
C ALA A 178 -18.60 -2.60 -11.22
N SER A 179 -19.57 -1.91 -10.64
CA SER A 179 -20.03 -0.64 -11.18
C SER A 179 -18.86 0.33 -11.08
N GLU A 180 -18.45 0.87 -12.22
CA GLU A 180 -17.42 1.91 -12.33
C GLU A 180 -17.73 3.07 -11.38
N PRO A 181 -16.71 3.65 -10.71
CA PRO A 181 -16.89 4.85 -9.94
C PRO A 181 -17.21 6.01 -10.88
N THR A 182 -18.41 6.53 -10.82
CA THR A 182 -18.77 7.78 -11.45
C THR A 182 -18.04 8.94 -10.78
N ASP A 183 -17.29 9.69 -11.59
CA ASP A 183 -16.81 11.05 -11.43
C ASP A 183 -15.71 11.37 -10.41
N ALA A 184 -14.48 11.19 -10.87
CA ALA A 184 -13.48 12.25 -10.72
C ALA A 184 -12.87 12.48 -12.11
N LYS A 185 -13.16 13.65 -12.66
CA LYS A 185 -12.85 14.17 -13.99
C LYS A 185 -11.36 14.06 -14.32
N GLY A 186 -10.99 13.05 -15.11
CA GLY A 186 -9.69 12.86 -15.72
C GLY A 186 -9.85 11.98 -16.94
N THR A 187 -9.95 12.60 -18.11
CA THR A 187 -9.97 11.93 -19.41
C THR A 187 -8.68 11.13 -19.59
N VAL A 188 -8.76 9.82 -19.56
CA VAL A 188 -7.70 8.93 -20.01
C VAL A 188 -8.10 8.41 -21.39
N ASP A 189 -7.33 8.83 -22.40
CA ASP A 189 -7.51 8.49 -23.81
C ASP A 189 -7.18 6.99 -24.02
N ASP A 190 -8.14 6.26 -24.58
CA ASP A 190 -8.14 4.81 -24.87
C ASP A 190 -7.23 4.44 -26.07
N ARG A 191 -6.02 5.01 -26.16
CA ARG A 191 -5.10 4.78 -27.30
C ARG A 191 -3.78 4.11 -26.98
N THR A 192 -3.55 3.60 -25.77
CA THR A 192 -2.23 3.06 -25.39
C THR A 192 -2.13 1.54 -25.26
N VAL A 193 -3.15 0.75 -25.60
CA VAL A 193 -3.10 -0.72 -25.47
C VAL A 193 -2.82 -1.45 -26.79
N THR A 194 -2.92 -0.80 -27.95
CA THR A 194 -2.71 -1.43 -29.26
C THR A 194 -1.31 -1.28 -29.87
N GLY A 195 -0.35 -0.67 -29.15
CA GLY A 195 0.99 -0.36 -29.69
C GLY A 195 2.12 -1.35 -29.35
N ILE A 196 1.89 -2.35 -28.51
CA ILE A 196 2.98 -3.23 -28.02
C ILE A 196 3.03 -4.58 -28.77
N GLU A 197 1.99 -5.00 -29.47
CA GLU A 197 2.00 -6.27 -30.20
C GLU A 197 2.61 -6.21 -31.61
N GLU A 198 2.88 -5.02 -32.13
CA GLU A 198 3.41 -4.88 -33.51
C GLU A 198 4.93 -4.77 -33.63
N GLN A 199 5.66 -4.70 -32.51
CA GLN A 199 7.14 -4.62 -32.53
C GLN A 199 7.87 -5.95 -32.30
N LEU A 200 7.17 -7.03 -31.98
CA LEU A 200 7.80 -8.35 -31.72
C LEU A 200 7.88 -9.27 -32.95
N ASN A 201 7.38 -8.85 -34.11
CA ASN A 201 7.38 -9.67 -35.33
C ASN A 201 8.24 -9.14 -36.45
N LYS A 202 9.28 -8.35 -36.20
CA LYS A 202 10.14 -7.79 -37.25
C LYS A 202 11.64 -7.98 -37.04
N GLU A 203 12.06 -8.98 -36.29
CA GLU A 203 13.45 -9.50 -36.37
C GLU A 203 13.42 -11.03 -36.17
N GLY A 204 13.27 -11.74 -37.27
CA GLY A 204 13.50 -13.16 -37.43
C GLY A 204 14.27 -13.39 -38.71
#